data_55b91d325246c37ea569d0f7f0eefc77
#
_entry.id   55b91d325246c37ea569d0f7f0eefc77
#
_cell.length_a   1.000
_cell.length_b   1.000
_cell.length_c   1.000
_cell.angle_alpha   90.00
_cell.angle_beta   90.00
_cell.angle_gamma   90.00
#
_symmetry.space_group_name_H-M   'P 1'
#
loop_
_entity.id
_entity.type
_entity.pdbx_description
1 polymer ?
#
loop_
_entity_poly.entity_id
_entity_poly.type
_entity_poly.pdbx_seq_one_letter_code
_entity_poly.pdbx_strand_id
1 'polypeptide(L)'
;MKRIKSLIIAAAAIVGISALNSCNNAPYQKTNAKNRMASVTIQALNNMSEIYSQIEDVAITNEFDNALANVLSHQDANYNPVVATNEDLRQKIEIFNLYRIAIHEYTKLTSAESTLKSLSPFSNACGNITAKFKSAQDSTLHEKATVINSYITSQRYNTDKVMNILINLLDDIWQKDSKNWNNMLNESFANYQLAINNIPEESFNEEKLTKYVYQPYDGKTALVEAYKLNLIKERYDYIRGFVNSQDNITTALKYLCEISNALLKARDIEEIDNDISKAEAALQSCNFGQKEQE
;
A
#
# COMPACT_ATOMS: atom_id res chain seq x y z
N MET A 1 18.12 -17.76 -3.82
CA MET A 1 17.64 -16.65 -4.65
C MET A 1 17.13 -17.19 -5.99
N LYS A 2 15.92 -17.67 -6.05
CA LYS A 2 15.16 -18.08 -7.27
C LYS A 2 13.82 -18.62 -6.80
N ARG A 3 12.79 -17.76 -6.59
CA ARG A 3 11.38 -18.17 -6.43
C ARG A 3 10.45 -17.03 -6.01
N ILE A 4 10.48 -15.88 -6.72
CA ILE A 4 9.41 -14.86 -6.60
C ILE A 4 9.00 -14.35 -7.99
N LYS A 5 9.16 -15.13 -9.04
CA LYS A 5 8.76 -14.71 -10.39
C LYS A 5 7.41 -15.27 -10.88
N SER A 6 6.56 -15.82 -10.01
CA SER A 6 5.34 -16.52 -10.47
C SER A 6 4.00 -15.89 -10.10
N LEU A 7 3.94 -14.69 -9.53
CA LEU A 7 2.66 -14.11 -9.08
C LEU A 7 2.19 -12.87 -9.84
N ILE A 8 2.95 -12.41 -10.84
CA ILE A 8 2.62 -11.18 -11.60
C ILE A 8 1.72 -11.44 -12.84
N ILE A 9 1.45 -12.68 -13.20
CA ILE A 9 0.74 -13.00 -14.46
C ILE A 9 -0.79 -13.07 -14.33
N ALA A 10 -1.37 -12.99 -13.13
CA ALA A 10 -2.82 -13.06 -12.97
C ALA A 10 -3.57 -11.72 -13.10
N ALA A 11 -2.87 -10.58 -13.16
CA ALA A 11 -3.51 -9.25 -13.22
C ALA A 11 -3.79 -8.74 -14.64
N ALA A 12 -3.27 -9.38 -15.68
CA ALA A 12 -3.37 -8.87 -17.05
C ALA A 12 -4.62 -9.32 -17.84
N ALA A 13 -5.50 -10.11 -17.25
CA ALA A 13 -6.62 -10.70 -17.98
C ALA A 13 -7.97 -9.94 -17.88
N ILE A 14 -8.05 -8.78 -17.23
CA ILE A 14 -9.33 -8.04 -17.06
C ILE A 14 -9.37 -6.73 -17.89
N VAL A 15 -8.39 -6.43 -18.69
CA VAL A 15 -8.34 -5.18 -19.50
C VAL A 15 -9.00 -5.34 -20.88
N GLY A 16 -9.96 -6.19 -21.05
CA GLY A 16 -10.52 -6.54 -22.37
C GLY A 16 -12.00 -6.27 -22.60
N ILE A 17 -12.68 -5.41 -21.83
CA ILE A 17 -14.10 -5.06 -22.11
C ILE A 17 -14.34 -3.56 -22.01
N SER A 18 -13.78 -2.82 -22.92
CA SER A 18 -14.14 -1.43 -23.14
C SER A 18 -14.38 -1.18 -24.62
N ALA A 19 -15.48 -1.65 -25.16
CA ALA A 19 -16.12 -1.08 -26.35
C ALA A 19 -17.45 -1.79 -26.63
N LEU A 20 -18.51 -1.45 -25.93
CA LEU A 20 -19.86 -1.52 -26.51
C LEU A 20 -20.63 -0.28 -26.04
N ASN A 21 -20.81 0.61 -26.97
CA ASN A 21 -21.56 1.85 -26.84
C ASN A 21 -23.04 1.60 -26.58
N SER A 22 -23.59 2.45 -25.69
CA SER A 22 -24.94 3.01 -25.68
C SER A 22 -26.12 2.05 -25.68
N CYS A 23 -26.54 1.70 -24.46
CA CYS A 23 -27.95 1.74 -24.12
C CYS A 23 -28.07 2.39 -22.74
N ASN A 24 -28.85 3.45 -22.64
CA ASN A 24 -29.19 4.18 -21.41
C ASN A 24 -29.98 3.30 -20.43
N ASN A 25 -29.35 2.27 -19.87
CA ASN A 25 -29.92 1.38 -18.89
C ASN A 25 -29.23 1.60 -17.54
N ALA A 26 -29.83 2.41 -16.67
CA ALA A 26 -29.33 2.70 -15.33
C ALA A 26 -28.84 1.44 -14.55
N PRO A 27 -29.47 0.26 -14.65
CA PRO A 27 -28.96 -0.97 -14.05
C PRO A 27 -27.61 -1.40 -14.61
N TYR A 28 -27.39 -1.29 -15.92
CA TYR A 28 -26.13 -1.68 -16.58
C TYR A 28 -25.00 -0.75 -16.18
N GLN A 29 -25.24 0.56 -16.13
CA GLN A 29 -24.26 1.56 -15.69
C GLN A 29 -23.86 1.33 -14.23
N LYS A 30 -24.82 1.04 -13.36
CA LYS A 30 -24.56 0.69 -11.95
C LYS A 30 -23.73 -0.57 -11.81
N THR A 31 -24.00 -1.59 -12.61
CA THR A 31 -23.21 -2.84 -12.64
C THR A 31 -21.79 -2.57 -13.10
N ASN A 32 -21.61 -1.75 -14.15
CA ASN A 32 -20.29 -1.37 -14.64
C ASN A 32 -19.50 -0.60 -13.58
N ALA A 33 -20.12 0.39 -12.91
CA ALA A 33 -19.48 1.14 -11.83
C ALA A 33 -19.04 0.24 -10.67
N LYS A 34 -19.85 -0.75 -10.28
CA LYS A 34 -19.49 -1.74 -9.25
C LYS A 34 -18.28 -2.59 -9.66
N ASN A 35 -18.24 -3.04 -10.91
CA ASN A 35 -17.13 -3.85 -11.42
C ASN A 35 -15.83 -3.04 -11.51
N ARG A 36 -15.92 -1.78 -11.94
CA ARG A 36 -14.77 -0.86 -11.95
C ARG A 36 -14.27 -0.57 -10.53
N MET A 37 -15.17 -0.26 -9.59
CA MET A 37 -14.82 -0.09 -8.18
C MET A 37 -14.10 -1.34 -7.63
N ALA A 38 -14.61 -2.52 -7.92
CA ALA A 38 -13.98 -3.78 -7.50
C ALA A 38 -12.56 -3.93 -8.09
N SER A 39 -12.37 -3.62 -9.38
CA SER A 39 -11.06 -3.64 -10.04
C SER A 39 -10.07 -2.67 -9.39
N VAL A 40 -10.50 -1.44 -9.13
CA VAL A 40 -9.67 -0.42 -8.45
C VAL A 40 -9.34 -0.84 -7.01
N THR A 41 -10.27 -1.49 -6.31
CA THR A 41 -10.00 -2.02 -4.97
C THR A 41 -8.95 -3.13 -5.01
N ILE A 42 -8.97 -4.01 -6.01
CA ILE A 42 -7.92 -5.02 -6.21
C ILE A 42 -6.56 -4.36 -6.48
N GLN A 43 -6.52 -3.32 -7.30
CA GLN A 43 -5.29 -2.57 -7.57
C GLN A 43 -4.76 -1.90 -6.29
N ALA A 44 -5.63 -1.28 -5.48
CA ALA A 44 -5.25 -0.74 -4.18
C ALA A 44 -4.64 -1.82 -3.27
N LEU A 45 -5.25 -3.00 -3.17
CA LEU A 45 -4.72 -4.13 -2.40
C LEU A 45 -3.36 -4.62 -2.92
N ASN A 46 -3.12 -4.56 -4.22
CA ASN A 46 -1.82 -4.91 -4.80
C ASN A 46 -0.75 -3.90 -4.39
N ASN A 47 -1.05 -2.61 -4.53
CA ASN A 47 -0.14 -1.53 -4.16
C ASN A 47 0.13 -1.53 -2.63
N MET A 48 -0.90 -1.76 -1.81
CA MET A 48 -0.74 -1.96 -0.37
C MET A 48 0.19 -3.14 -0.07
N SER A 49 -0.04 -4.30 -0.69
CA SER A 49 0.81 -5.48 -0.46
C SER A 49 2.27 -5.23 -0.83
N GLU A 50 2.53 -4.43 -1.85
CA GLU A 50 3.89 -4.03 -2.24
C GLU A 50 4.53 -3.19 -1.13
N ILE A 51 3.82 -2.15 -0.64
CA ILE A 51 4.29 -1.35 0.51
C ILE A 51 4.57 -2.24 1.73
N TYR A 52 3.63 -3.13 2.08
CA TYR A 52 3.79 -4.02 3.24
C TYR A 52 4.97 -4.99 3.10
N SER A 53 5.32 -5.40 1.88
CA SER A 53 6.50 -6.24 1.64
C SER A 53 7.81 -5.48 1.73
N GLN A 54 7.80 -4.17 1.46
CA GLN A 54 9.00 -3.32 1.49
C GLN A 54 9.28 -2.71 2.87
N ILE A 55 8.25 -2.57 3.72
CA ILE A 55 8.39 -1.90 5.01
C ILE A 55 9.34 -2.63 5.97
N GLU A 56 9.52 -3.95 5.81
CA GLU A 56 10.50 -4.73 6.56
C GLU A 56 11.92 -4.26 6.26
N ASP A 57 12.26 -4.08 4.99
CA ASP A 57 13.57 -3.57 4.57
C ASP A 57 13.81 -2.15 5.07
N VAL A 58 12.75 -1.32 5.07
CA VAL A 58 12.81 0.04 5.61
C VAL A 58 13.07 0.03 7.10
N ALA A 59 12.42 -0.85 7.86
CA ALA A 59 12.63 -0.98 9.31
C ALA A 59 14.07 -1.42 9.63
N ILE A 60 14.60 -2.41 8.92
CA ILE A 60 15.99 -2.87 9.05
C ILE A 60 16.96 -1.73 8.75
N THR A 61 16.68 -0.96 7.70
CA THR A 61 17.51 0.18 7.33
C THR A 61 17.48 1.27 8.40
N ASN A 62 16.33 1.54 9.02
CA ASN A 62 16.22 2.48 10.13
C ASN A 62 17.08 2.06 11.33
N GLU A 63 17.05 0.79 11.71
CA GLU A 63 17.90 0.26 12.78
C GLU A 63 19.41 0.41 12.47
N PHE A 64 19.77 0.18 11.21
CA PHE A 64 21.15 0.41 10.77
C PHE A 64 21.55 1.86 10.83
N ASP A 65 20.68 2.79 10.36
CA ASP A 65 20.94 4.23 10.38
C ASP A 65 21.08 4.73 11.83
N ASN A 66 20.27 4.24 12.76
CA ASN A 66 20.36 4.54 14.20
C ASN A 66 21.70 4.07 14.77
N ALA A 67 22.10 2.82 14.49
CA ALA A 67 23.37 2.29 14.97
C ALA A 67 24.55 3.08 14.41
N LEU A 68 24.51 3.42 13.12
CA LEU A 68 25.57 4.22 12.47
C LEU A 68 25.66 5.61 13.09
N ALA A 69 24.54 6.30 13.33
CA ALA A 69 24.51 7.59 13.99
C ALA A 69 25.14 7.53 15.41
N ASN A 70 24.86 6.49 16.16
CA ASN A 70 25.42 6.27 17.49
C ASN A 70 26.95 6.07 17.44
N VAL A 71 27.46 5.21 16.52
CA VAL A 71 28.91 5.02 16.32
C VAL A 71 29.60 6.36 16.02
N LEU A 72 29.06 7.13 15.10
CA LEU A 72 29.64 8.38 14.63
C LEU A 72 29.53 9.51 15.69
N SER A 73 28.61 9.37 16.64
CA SER A 73 28.47 10.27 17.81
C SER A 73 29.29 9.81 19.02
N HIS A 74 30.20 8.81 18.85
CA HIS A 74 31.00 8.21 19.93
C HIS A 74 30.17 7.59 21.06
N GLN A 75 28.96 7.11 20.74
CA GLN A 75 28.11 6.36 21.64
C GLN A 75 28.25 4.85 21.35
N ASP A 76 27.99 4.03 22.36
CA ASP A 76 27.99 2.57 22.17
C ASP A 76 26.95 2.15 21.13
N ALA A 77 27.41 1.52 20.06
CA ALA A 77 26.52 0.99 19.04
C ALA A 77 26.14 -0.44 19.40
N ASN A 78 24.93 -0.60 19.83
CA ASN A 78 24.27 -1.91 19.83
C ASN A 78 23.44 -2.04 18.53
N TYR A 79 24.06 -2.56 17.46
CA TYR A 79 23.30 -3.03 16.33
C TYR A 79 22.69 -4.37 16.69
N ASN A 80 21.46 -4.32 17.13
CA ASN A 80 20.63 -5.50 17.29
C ASN A 80 19.47 -5.34 16.32
N PRO A 81 19.61 -5.84 15.06
CA PRO A 81 18.49 -5.82 14.15
C PRO A 81 17.38 -6.60 14.83
N VAL A 82 16.42 -5.88 15.35
CA VAL A 82 15.15 -6.47 15.75
C VAL A 82 14.59 -7.00 14.46
N VAL A 83 14.90 -8.24 14.14
CA VAL A 83 14.06 -9.06 13.28
C VAL A 83 12.78 -9.22 14.09
N ALA A 84 12.04 -8.11 14.23
CA ALA A 84 10.64 -8.17 14.55
C ALA A 84 10.12 -9.13 13.51
N THR A 85 9.85 -10.34 13.93
CA THR A 85 9.13 -11.29 13.11
C THR A 85 7.91 -10.52 12.66
N ASN A 86 7.90 -10.11 11.39
CA ASN A 86 6.84 -9.28 10.84
C ASN A 86 5.58 -10.10 10.65
N GLU A 87 5.25 -10.87 11.69
CA GLU A 87 4.05 -11.70 11.73
C GLU A 87 2.80 -10.84 11.51
N ASP A 88 2.76 -9.64 12.09
CA ASP A 88 1.65 -8.70 11.87
C ASP A 88 1.56 -8.26 10.39
N LEU A 89 2.70 -7.94 9.75
CA LEU A 89 2.73 -7.58 8.33
C LEU A 89 2.31 -8.76 7.44
N ARG A 90 2.80 -9.96 7.72
CA ARG A 90 2.41 -11.18 7.00
C ARG A 90 0.94 -11.47 7.15
N GLN A 91 0.39 -11.35 8.36
CA GLN A 91 -1.03 -11.52 8.61
C GLN A 91 -1.87 -10.51 7.82
N LYS A 92 -1.44 -9.27 7.71
CA LYS A 92 -2.13 -8.25 6.91
C LYS A 92 -2.07 -8.55 5.41
N ILE A 93 -0.92 -9.00 4.88
CA ILE A 93 -0.82 -9.46 3.48
C ILE A 93 -1.78 -10.65 3.22
N GLU A 94 -1.88 -11.59 4.15
CA GLU A 94 -2.86 -12.69 4.04
C GLU A 94 -4.30 -12.18 4.07
N ILE A 95 -4.62 -11.20 4.91
CA ILE A 95 -5.92 -10.54 4.92
C ILE A 95 -6.21 -9.90 3.56
N PHE A 96 -5.26 -9.19 2.95
CA PHE A 96 -5.44 -8.61 1.62
C PHE A 96 -5.71 -9.67 0.54
N ASN A 97 -5.10 -10.85 0.63
CA ASN A 97 -5.41 -11.98 -0.25
C ASN A 97 -6.85 -12.47 -0.08
N LEU A 98 -7.34 -12.55 1.16
CA LEU A 98 -8.74 -12.90 1.44
C LEU A 98 -9.71 -11.82 0.92
N TYR A 99 -9.35 -10.54 1.02
CA TYR A 99 -10.11 -9.45 0.40
C TYR A 99 -10.22 -9.61 -1.12
N ARG A 100 -9.11 -9.94 -1.81
CA ARG A 100 -9.14 -10.19 -3.28
C ARG A 100 -10.12 -11.30 -3.65
N ILE A 101 -10.15 -12.38 -2.87
CA ILE A 101 -11.11 -13.48 -3.07
C ILE A 101 -12.55 -12.97 -2.89
N ALA A 102 -12.83 -12.23 -1.81
CA ALA A 102 -14.16 -11.68 -1.56
C ALA A 102 -14.60 -10.72 -2.66
N ILE A 103 -13.72 -9.83 -3.12
CA ILE A 103 -14.00 -8.90 -4.21
C ILE A 103 -14.27 -9.65 -5.53
N HIS A 104 -13.52 -10.69 -5.82
CA HIS A 104 -13.75 -11.52 -7.00
C HIS A 104 -15.13 -12.21 -6.94
N GLU A 105 -15.52 -12.74 -5.79
CA GLU A 105 -16.86 -13.31 -5.63
C GLU A 105 -17.97 -12.23 -5.73
N TYR A 106 -17.72 -11.00 -5.24
CA TYR A 106 -18.62 -9.88 -5.41
C TYR A 106 -18.84 -9.53 -6.90
N THR A 107 -17.78 -9.50 -7.72
CA THR A 107 -17.93 -9.22 -9.16
C THR A 107 -18.78 -10.25 -9.89
N LYS A 108 -18.73 -11.51 -9.49
CA LYS A 108 -19.60 -12.56 -10.05
C LYS A 108 -21.08 -12.30 -9.75
N LEU A 109 -21.38 -11.76 -8.57
CA LEU A 109 -22.76 -11.40 -8.17
C LEU A 109 -23.30 -10.20 -8.94
N THR A 110 -22.43 -9.27 -9.35
CA THR A 110 -22.87 -8.09 -10.12
C THR A 110 -23.15 -8.41 -11.59
N SER A 111 -22.58 -9.48 -12.11
CA SER A 111 -22.70 -9.91 -13.52
C SER A 111 -23.82 -10.92 -13.79
N ALA A 112 -24.40 -11.53 -12.75
CA ALA A 112 -25.43 -12.56 -12.87
C ALA A 112 -26.74 -12.12 -12.19
N GLU A 113 -27.87 -12.63 -12.69
CA GLU A 113 -29.12 -12.60 -11.93
C GLU A 113 -28.87 -13.31 -10.58
N SER A 114 -28.93 -12.55 -9.47
CA SER A 114 -28.60 -13.02 -8.15
C SER A 114 -29.57 -14.10 -7.68
N THR A 115 -29.19 -15.36 -7.86
CA THR A 115 -29.85 -16.47 -7.19
C THR A 115 -29.25 -16.65 -5.79
N LEU A 116 -30.02 -17.13 -4.82
CA LEU A 116 -29.56 -17.44 -3.47
C LEU A 116 -28.30 -18.34 -3.44
N LYS A 117 -28.11 -19.15 -4.49
CA LYS A 117 -26.91 -20.00 -4.66
C LYS A 117 -25.63 -19.22 -4.94
N SER A 118 -25.70 -18.05 -5.56
CA SER A 118 -24.51 -17.24 -5.87
C SER A 118 -24.02 -16.38 -4.70
N LEU A 119 -24.81 -16.19 -3.64
CA LEU A 119 -24.41 -15.44 -2.43
C LEU A 119 -23.45 -16.22 -1.52
N SER A 120 -23.55 -17.56 -1.50
CA SER A 120 -22.76 -18.40 -0.58
C SER A 120 -21.23 -18.25 -0.76
N PRO A 121 -20.64 -18.21 -1.98
CA PRO A 121 -19.20 -18.02 -2.13
C PRO A 121 -18.71 -16.69 -1.58
N PHE A 122 -19.43 -15.58 -1.82
CA PHE A 122 -19.09 -14.27 -1.28
C PHE A 122 -19.22 -14.24 0.25
N SER A 123 -20.29 -14.80 0.81
CA SER A 123 -20.48 -14.90 2.26
C SER A 123 -19.36 -15.72 2.91
N ASN A 124 -18.95 -16.85 2.31
CA ASN A 124 -17.86 -17.66 2.80
C ASN A 124 -16.51 -16.90 2.76
N ALA A 125 -16.24 -16.19 1.66
CA ALA A 125 -15.03 -15.37 1.55
C ALA A 125 -14.98 -14.28 2.64
N CYS A 126 -16.08 -13.59 2.90
CA CYS A 126 -16.20 -12.63 4.00
C CYS A 126 -16.02 -13.32 5.37
N GLY A 127 -16.56 -14.52 5.54
CA GLY A 127 -16.36 -15.35 6.73
C GLY A 127 -14.88 -15.66 7.00
N ASN A 128 -14.11 -15.95 5.94
CA ASN A 128 -12.66 -16.19 6.05
C ASN A 128 -11.91 -14.93 6.50
N ILE A 129 -12.29 -13.74 5.99
CA ILE A 129 -11.72 -12.46 6.45
C ILE A 129 -11.99 -12.28 7.95
N THR A 130 -13.23 -12.52 8.40
CA THR A 130 -13.59 -12.36 9.82
C THR A 130 -12.89 -13.38 10.72
N ALA A 131 -12.68 -14.60 10.24
CA ALA A 131 -11.92 -15.62 10.98
C ALA A 131 -10.45 -15.19 11.14
N LYS A 132 -9.84 -14.65 10.07
CA LYS A 132 -8.46 -14.13 10.12
C LYS A 132 -8.35 -12.92 11.03
N PHE A 133 -9.30 -11.97 11.01
CA PHE A 133 -9.33 -10.85 11.94
C PHE A 133 -9.38 -11.29 13.41
N LYS A 134 -10.16 -12.33 13.73
CA LYS A 134 -10.25 -12.88 15.10
C LYS A 134 -8.97 -13.56 15.56
N SER A 135 -8.17 -14.09 14.63
CA SER A 135 -6.88 -14.74 14.93
C SER A 135 -5.70 -13.77 14.91
N ALA A 136 -5.88 -12.53 14.43
CA ALA A 136 -4.83 -11.53 14.38
C ALA A 136 -4.43 -11.06 15.80
N GLN A 137 -3.19 -10.62 15.94
CA GLN A 137 -2.71 -10.06 17.21
C GLN A 137 -3.30 -8.67 17.50
N ASP A 138 -3.70 -7.94 16.45
CA ASP A 138 -4.32 -6.61 16.57
C ASP A 138 -5.77 -6.73 17.04
N SER A 139 -6.01 -6.35 18.31
CA SER A 139 -7.33 -6.41 18.94
C SER A 139 -8.40 -5.57 18.23
N THR A 140 -7.99 -4.52 17.51
CA THR A 140 -8.94 -3.67 16.76
C THR A 140 -9.59 -4.44 15.60
N LEU A 141 -8.91 -5.45 15.06
CA LEU A 141 -9.46 -6.31 14.01
C LEU A 141 -10.54 -7.26 14.54
N HIS A 142 -10.51 -7.61 15.84
CA HIS A 142 -11.55 -8.45 16.47
C HIS A 142 -12.91 -7.74 16.51
N GLU A 143 -12.93 -6.45 16.81
CA GLU A 143 -14.16 -5.65 16.80
C GLU A 143 -14.74 -5.58 15.37
N LYS A 144 -13.86 -5.35 14.38
CA LYS A 144 -14.24 -5.29 12.98
C LYS A 144 -14.81 -6.63 12.47
N ALA A 145 -14.25 -7.76 12.90
CA ALA A 145 -14.79 -9.08 12.60
C ALA A 145 -16.25 -9.23 13.07
N THR A 146 -16.58 -8.70 14.23
CA THR A 146 -17.94 -8.74 14.79
C THR A 146 -18.91 -7.95 13.92
N VAL A 147 -18.51 -6.76 13.45
CA VAL A 147 -19.31 -5.92 12.55
C VAL A 147 -19.61 -6.66 11.24
N ILE A 148 -18.61 -7.22 10.57
CA ILE A 148 -18.79 -7.96 9.31
C ILE A 148 -19.75 -9.15 9.52
N ASN A 149 -19.52 -9.95 10.56
CA ASN A 149 -20.35 -11.13 10.86
C ASN A 149 -21.82 -10.74 11.08
N SER A 150 -22.11 -9.64 11.76
CA SER A 150 -23.47 -9.20 12.00
C SER A 150 -24.23 -8.91 10.68
N TYR A 151 -23.54 -8.42 9.67
CA TYR A 151 -24.12 -8.16 8.36
C TYR A 151 -24.24 -9.39 7.48
N ILE A 152 -23.28 -10.31 7.51
CA ILE A 152 -23.31 -11.55 6.74
C ILE A 152 -24.43 -12.48 7.22
N THR A 153 -24.67 -12.51 8.55
CA THR A 153 -25.68 -13.37 9.17
C THR A 153 -27.06 -12.74 9.23
N SER A 154 -27.19 -11.45 8.86
CA SER A 154 -28.49 -10.77 8.91
C SER A 154 -29.46 -11.31 7.84
N GLN A 155 -30.75 -11.39 8.19
CA GLN A 155 -31.80 -11.82 7.24
C GLN A 155 -31.98 -10.84 6.05
N ARG A 156 -31.44 -9.62 6.16
CA ARG A 156 -31.44 -8.58 5.13
C ARG A 156 -30.05 -8.45 4.52
N TYR A 157 -29.54 -9.55 4.01
CA TYR A 157 -28.23 -9.59 3.38
C TYR A 157 -28.17 -8.66 2.16
N ASN A 158 -27.30 -7.67 2.22
CA ASN A 158 -27.04 -6.73 1.13
C ASN A 158 -25.54 -6.74 0.81
N THR A 159 -25.19 -7.30 -0.33
CA THR A 159 -23.80 -7.44 -0.80
C THR A 159 -23.08 -6.11 -0.95
N ASP A 160 -23.78 -5.07 -1.44
CA ASP A 160 -23.21 -3.73 -1.59
C ASP A 160 -22.86 -3.13 -0.23
N LYS A 161 -23.68 -3.38 0.79
CA LYS A 161 -23.43 -2.92 2.15
C LYS A 161 -22.25 -3.63 2.79
N VAL A 162 -22.14 -4.95 2.58
CA VAL A 162 -20.97 -5.71 3.05
C VAL A 162 -19.71 -5.22 2.36
N MET A 163 -19.76 -5.01 1.03
CA MET A 163 -18.62 -4.48 0.28
C MET A 163 -18.20 -3.08 0.76
N ASN A 164 -19.16 -2.20 1.02
CA ASN A 164 -18.90 -0.89 1.61
C ASN A 164 -18.18 -1.00 2.97
N ILE A 165 -18.61 -1.89 3.85
CA ILE A 165 -17.95 -2.13 5.14
C ILE A 165 -16.52 -2.62 4.92
N LEU A 166 -16.30 -3.56 4.01
CA LEU A 166 -14.97 -4.09 3.71
C LEU A 166 -14.01 -2.99 3.22
N ILE A 167 -14.48 -2.10 2.32
CA ILE A 167 -13.67 -0.99 1.80
C ILE A 167 -13.32 0.00 2.93
N ASN A 168 -14.30 0.39 3.76
CA ASN A 168 -14.04 1.31 4.88
C ASN A 168 -13.07 0.69 5.91
N LEU A 169 -13.17 -0.61 6.18
CA LEU A 169 -12.23 -1.30 7.07
C LEU A 169 -10.82 -1.40 6.49
N LEU A 170 -10.72 -1.53 5.17
CA LEU A 170 -9.43 -1.52 4.48
C LEU A 170 -8.75 -0.16 4.63
N ASP A 171 -9.51 0.93 4.47
CA ASP A 171 -9.03 2.30 4.70
C ASP A 171 -8.58 2.51 6.15
N ASP A 172 -9.37 2.07 7.13
CA ASP A 172 -9.01 2.16 8.56
C ASP A 172 -7.67 1.44 8.88
N ILE A 173 -7.46 0.24 8.33
CA ILE A 173 -6.21 -0.51 8.50
C ILE A 173 -5.05 0.28 7.90
N TRP A 174 -5.22 0.78 6.68
CA TRP A 174 -4.22 1.55 5.98
C TRP A 174 -3.85 2.84 6.70
N GLN A 175 -4.83 3.64 7.12
CA GLN A 175 -4.60 4.91 7.82
C GLN A 175 -3.78 4.75 9.11
N LYS A 176 -4.05 3.68 9.86
CA LYS A 176 -3.30 3.37 11.08
C LYS A 176 -1.84 3.06 10.77
N ASP A 177 -1.60 2.17 9.80
CA ASP A 177 -0.27 1.66 9.51
C ASP A 177 0.60 2.70 8.78
N SER A 178 0.06 3.38 7.77
CA SER A 178 0.78 4.41 7.02
C SER A 178 1.25 5.56 7.90
N LYS A 179 0.45 5.97 8.89
CA LYS A 179 0.86 6.98 9.88
C LYS A 179 2.07 6.53 10.70
N ASN A 180 2.08 5.28 11.14
CA ASN A 180 3.20 4.73 11.92
C ASN A 180 4.47 4.66 11.06
N TRP A 181 4.35 4.25 9.80
CA TRP A 181 5.49 4.16 8.89
C TRP A 181 6.04 5.53 8.51
N ASN A 182 5.20 6.54 8.31
CA ASN A 182 5.67 7.91 8.06
C ASN A 182 6.52 8.46 9.21
N ASN A 183 6.14 8.16 10.46
CA ASN A 183 6.95 8.52 11.62
C ASN A 183 8.32 7.81 11.59
N MET A 184 8.33 6.51 11.33
CA MET A 184 9.55 5.71 11.23
C MET A 184 10.47 6.19 10.09
N LEU A 185 9.90 6.51 8.92
CA LEU A 185 10.65 7.03 7.77
C LEU A 185 11.32 8.39 8.06
N ASN A 186 10.58 9.28 8.73
CA ASN A 186 11.11 10.59 9.11
C ASN A 186 12.26 10.46 10.13
N GLU A 187 12.12 9.56 11.10
CA GLU A 187 13.17 9.25 12.08
C GLU A 187 14.39 8.65 11.40
N SER A 188 14.21 7.65 10.52
CA SER A 188 15.27 7.05 9.72
C SER A 188 16.05 8.10 8.92
N PHE A 189 15.34 9.02 8.26
CA PHE A 189 16.00 10.07 7.50
C PHE A 189 16.81 11.03 8.37
N ALA A 190 16.26 11.46 9.50
CA ALA A 190 16.98 12.35 10.44
C ALA A 190 18.26 11.70 10.97
N ASN A 191 18.19 10.42 11.34
CA ASN A 191 19.34 9.65 11.82
C ASN A 191 20.39 9.44 10.73
N TYR A 192 19.96 9.16 9.49
CA TYR A 192 20.86 9.06 8.35
C TYR A 192 21.59 10.40 8.08
N GLN A 193 20.88 11.53 8.08
CA GLN A 193 21.49 12.85 7.92
C GLN A 193 22.53 13.12 9.01
N LEU A 194 22.19 12.80 10.26
CA LEU A 194 23.12 12.96 11.39
C LEU A 194 24.37 12.09 11.18
N ALA A 195 24.19 10.83 10.80
CA ALA A 195 25.29 9.92 10.55
C ALA A 195 26.22 10.44 9.44
N ILE A 196 25.67 10.81 8.28
CA ILE A 196 26.47 11.29 7.15
C ILE A 196 27.24 12.59 7.50
N ASN A 197 26.57 13.53 8.18
CA ASN A 197 27.20 14.80 8.57
C ASN A 197 28.35 14.60 9.56
N ASN A 198 28.27 13.58 10.43
CA ASN A 198 29.30 13.28 11.43
C ASN A 198 30.50 12.47 10.89
N ILE A 199 30.48 12.02 9.63
CA ILE A 199 31.65 11.33 9.04
C ILE A 199 32.79 12.37 8.92
N PRO A 200 33.98 12.10 9.56
CA PRO A 200 35.13 13.00 9.49
C PRO A 200 35.66 13.12 8.06
N GLU A 201 36.10 14.33 7.68
CA GLU A 201 36.64 14.59 6.33
C GLU A 201 37.82 13.66 5.99
N GLU A 202 38.64 13.32 6.97
CA GLU A 202 39.82 12.47 6.84
C GLU A 202 39.46 11.04 6.37
N SER A 203 38.22 10.60 6.63
CA SER A 203 37.73 9.29 6.22
C SER A 203 37.49 9.16 4.70
N PHE A 204 37.47 10.28 3.99
CA PHE A 204 37.21 10.32 2.57
C PHE A 204 38.50 10.33 1.73
N ASN A 205 38.50 9.50 0.68
CA ASN A 205 39.55 9.50 -0.33
C ASN A 205 39.15 10.39 -1.52
N GLU A 206 39.88 11.48 -1.72
CA GLU A 206 39.58 12.49 -2.75
C GLU A 206 39.54 11.91 -4.16
N GLU A 207 40.49 11.03 -4.51
CA GLU A 207 40.54 10.38 -5.82
C GLU A 207 39.30 9.52 -6.12
N LYS A 208 38.74 8.88 -5.09
CA LYS A 208 37.51 8.11 -5.22
C LYS A 208 36.29 9.02 -5.37
N LEU A 209 36.24 10.15 -4.68
CA LEU A 209 35.11 11.07 -4.69
C LEU A 209 34.94 11.78 -6.04
N THR A 210 36.03 12.08 -6.75
CA THR A 210 35.99 12.73 -8.06
C THR A 210 35.20 11.92 -9.11
N LYS A 211 34.98 10.62 -8.88
CA LYS A 211 34.15 9.75 -9.72
C LYS A 211 32.64 9.98 -9.56
N TYR A 212 32.23 10.54 -8.41
CA TYR A 212 30.82 10.70 -8.04
C TYR A 212 30.35 12.16 -8.10
N VAL A 213 31.29 13.12 -8.24
CA VAL A 213 30.95 14.53 -8.21
C VAL A 213 31.49 15.18 -9.47
N TYR A 214 30.61 15.55 -10.38
CA TYR A 214 30.93 15.99 -11.75
C TYR A 214 31.27 17.47 -11.90
N GLN A 215 31.37 18.25 -10.81
CA GLN A 215 31.68 19.68 -10.90
C GLN A 215 33.06 20.01 -10.36
N PRO A 216 33.73 21.05 -10.86
CA PRO A 216 34.99 21.49 -10.30
C PRO A 216 34.74 22.12 -8.91
N TYR A 217 35.04 21.36 -7.86
CA TYR A 217 35.01 21.85 -6.50
C TYR A 217 36.42 22.31 -6.10
N ASP A 218 36.50 23.46 -5.43
CA ASP A 218 37.74 24.04 -4.98
C ASP A 218 38.15 23.44 -3.62
N GLY A 219 38.94 22.35 -3.70
CA GLY A 219 39.52 21.69 -2.54
C GLY A 219 38.72 20.49 -2.01
N LYS A 220 39.40 19.70 -1.16
CA LYS A 220 38.88 18.43 -0.59
C LYS A 220 37.61 18.65 0.23
N THR A 221 37.55 19.67 1.05
CA THR A 221 36.40 19.95 1.92
C THR A 221 35.13 20.18 1.13
N ALA A 222 35.19 21.00 0.06
CA ALA A 222 34.03 21.23 -0.81
C ALA A 222 33.58 19.96 -1.52
N LEU A 223 34.51 19.11 -1.96
CA LEU A 223 34.23 17.81 -2.58
C LEU A 223 33.56 16.86 -1.61
N VAL A 224 34.04 16.77 -0.37
CA VAL A 224 33.44 15.92 0.69
C VAL A 224 32.03 16.38 1.02
N GLU A 225 31.82 17.69 1.21
CA GLU A 225 30.48 18.22 1.50
C GLU A 225 29.50 17.99 0.35
N ALA A 226 29.92 18.15 -0.89
CA ALA A 226 29.10 17.84 -2.06
C ALA A 226 28.74 16.35 -2.13
N TYR A 227 29.65 15.46 -1.78
CA TYR A 227 29.38 14.03 -1.75
C TYR A 227 28.38 13.67 -0.63
N LYS A 228 28.56 14.21 0.59
CA LYS A 228 27.60 14.05 1.68
C LYS A 228 26.19 14.50 1.29
N LEU A 229 26.07 15.67 0.66
CA LEU A 229 24.79 16.19 0.18
C LEU A 229 24.15 15.27 -0.88
N ASN A 230 24.95 14.67 -1.77
CA ASN A 230 24.42 13.70 -2.74
C ASN A 230 23.86 12.45 -2.05
N LEU A 231 24.56 11.89 -1.06
CA LEU A 231 24.09 10.74 -0.28
C LEU A 231 22.76 11.04 0.45
N ILE A 232 22.69 12.23 1.09
CA ILE A 232 21.47 12.69 1.77
C ILE A 232 20.33 12.86 0.77
N LYS A 233 20.61 13.43 -0.42
CA LYS A 233 19.63 13.61 -1.49
C LYS A 233 19.10 12.28 -1.99
N GLU A 234 19.95 11.29 -2.28
CA GLU A 234 19.54 9.96 -2.75
C GLU A 234 18.61 9.29 -1.72
N ARG A 235 18.97 9.39 -0.43
CA ARG A 235 18.12 8.86 0.64
C ARG A 235 16.78 9.59 0.73
N TYR A 236 16.78 10.91 0.62
CA TYR A 236 15.57 11.70 0.58
C TYR A 236 14.65 11.34 -0.58
N ASP A 237 15.20 11.19 -1.80
CA ASP A 237 14.43 10.86 -3.00
C ASP A 237 13.80 9.46 -2.86
N TYR A 238 14.52 8.48 -2.27
CA TYR A 238 13.99 7.16 -1.95
C TYR A 238 12.79 7.22 -0.99
N ILE A 239 12.96 7.89 0.17
CA ILE A 239 11.90 8.04 1.17
C ILE A 239 10.71 8.80 0.61
N ARG A 240 10.94 9.86 -0.14
CA ARG A 240 9.90 10.64 -0.79
C ARG A 240 9.08 9.81 -1.78
N GLY A 241 9.73 8.94 -2.55
CA GLY A 241 9.03 8.02 -3.46
C GLY A 241 8.07 7.10 -2.72
N PHE A 242 8.52 6.56 -1.59
CA PHE A 242 7.72 5.69 -0.72
C PHE A 242 6.53 6.44 -0.10
N VAL A 243 6.76 7.62 0.48
CA VAL A 243 5.70 8.47 1.07
C VAL A 243 4.69 8.89 0.01
N ASN A 244 5.12 9.30 -1.17
CA ASN A 244 4.21 9.65 -2.26
C ASN A 244 3.32 8.46 -2.66
N SER A 245 3.85 7.23 -2.68
CA SER A 245 3.06 6.02 -2.96
C SER A 245 2.03 5.75 -1.86
N GLN A 246 2.38 5.98 -0.58
CA GLN A 246 1.43 5.91 0.52
C GLN A 246 0.31 6.93 0.38
N ASP A 247 0.62 8.19 0.05
CA ASP A 247 -0.35 9.26 -0.14
C ASP A 247 -1.29 8.97 -1.32
N ASN A 248 -0.78 8.39 -2.40
CA ASN A 248 -1.57 7.98 -3.55
C ASN A 248 -2.54 6.85 -3.19
N ILE A 249 -2.10 5.85 -2.42
CA ILE A 249 -2.98 4.78 -1.92
C ILE A 249 -4.04 5.36 -0.98
N THR A 250 -3.66 6.25 -0.07
CA THR A 250 -4.58 6.96 0.83
C THR A 250 -5.66 7.71 0.06
N THR A 251 -5.26 8.43 -0.99
CA THR A 251 -6.17 9.15 -1.88
C THR A 251 -7.13 8.22 -2.59
N ALA A 252 -6.64 7.10 -3.12
CA ALA A 252 -7.45 6.10 -3.80
C ALA A 252 -8.46 5.44 -2.86
N LEU A 253 -8.06 5.06 -1.65
CA LEU A 253 -8.95 4.47 -0.65
C LEU A 253 -10.06 5.44 -0.23
N LYS A 254 -9.74 6.73 -0.06
CA LYS A 254 -10.75 7.76 0.20
C LYS A 254 -11.81 7.80 -0.90
N TYR A 255 -11.39 7.85 -2.18
CA TYR A 255 -12.36 7.79 -3.29
C TYR A 255 -13.14 6.48 -3.31
N LEU A 256 -12.52 5.34 -3.03
CA LEU A 256 -13.22 4.04 -2.95
C LEU A 256 -14.29 4.02 -1.85
N CYS A 257 -14.02 4.63 -0.69
CA CYS A 257 -15.03 4.82 0.37
C CYS A 257 -16.18 5.70 -0.10
N GLU A 258 -15.90 6.81 -0.80
CA GLU A 258 -16.92 7.72 -1.36
C GLU A 258 -17.77 7.01 -2.43
N ILE A 259 -17.15 6.28 -3.35
CA ILE A 259 -17.79 5.49 -4.41
C ILE A 259 -18.71 4.42 -3.80
N SER A 260 -18.22 3.64 -2.85
CA SER A 260 -19.00 2.57 -2.22
C SER A 260 -20.22 3.13 -1.46
N ASN A 261 -20.07 4.27 -0.80
CA ASN A 261 -21.17 4.99 -0.16
C ASN A 261 -22.18 5.57 -1.18
N ALA A 262 -21.68 6.10 -2.30
CA ALA A 262 -22.52 6.65 -3.36
C ALA A 262 -23.38 5.56 -4.04
N LEU A 263 -22.78 4.38 -4.30
CA LEU A 263 -23.48 3.21 -4.84
C LEU A 263 -24.61 2.71 -3.93
N LEU A 264 -24.43 2.79 -2.60
CA LEU A 264 -25.48 2.46 -1.64
C LEU A 264 -26.63 3.47 -1.66
N LYS A 265 -26.33 4.77 -1.84
CA LYS A 265 -27.30 5.86 -1.82
C LYS A 265 -27.94 6.14 -3.17
N ALA A 266 -27.63 5.36 -4.20
CA ALA A 266 -28.10 5.53 -5.57
C ALA A 266 -27.87 6.96 -6.13
N ARG A 267 -26.67 7.50 -5.86
CA ARG A 267 -26.24 8.80 -6.42
C ARG A 267 -26.02 8.72 -7.93
N ASP A 268 -25.79 9.87 -8.53
CA ASP A 268 -25.51 10.00 -9.95
C ASP A 268 -24.30 9.16 -10.36
N ILE A 269 -24.47 8.38 -11.42
CA ILE A 269 -23.44 7.46 -11.91
C ILE A 269 -22.26 8.22 -12.53
N GLU A 270 -22.50 9.39 -13.11
CA GLU A 270 -21.46 10.22 -13.70
C GLU A 270 -20.48 10.73 -12.63
N GLU A 271 -20.97 11.13 -11.45
CA GLU A 271 -20.10 11.48 -10.31
C GLU A 271 -19.28 10.28 -9.84
N ILE A 272 -19.89 9.10 -9.78
CA ILE A 272 -19.23 7.85 -9.38
C ILE A 272 -18.11 7.50 -10.37
N ASP A 273 -18.35 7.59 -11.67
CA ASP A 273 -17.36 7.30 -12.71
C ASP A 273 -16.16 8.26 -12.67
N ASN A 274 -16.41 9.55 -12.36
CA ASN A 274 -15.34 10.51 -12.15
C ASN A 274 -14.47 10.17 -10.93
N ASP A 275 -15.07 9.77 -9.81
CA ASP A 275 -14.33 9.40 -8.60
C ASP A 275 -13.57 8.08 -8.79
N ILE A 276 -14.13 7.12 -9.53
CA ILE A 276 -13.40 5.91 -9.95
C ILE A 276 -12.14 6.29 -10.75
N SER A 277 -12.27 7.19 -11.72
CA SER A 277 -11.15 7.63 -12.55
C SER A 277 -10.06 8.34 -11.74
N LYS A 278 -10.42 9.10 -10.71
CA LYS A 278 -9.46 9.72 -9.78
C LYS A 278 -8.73 8.67 -8.93
N ALA A 279 -9.45 7.66 -8.44
CA ALA A 279 -8.84 6.56 -7.70
C ALA A 279 -7.88 5.75 -8.57
N GLU A 280 -8.25 5.45 -9.82
CA GLU A 280 -7.40 4.78 -10.81
C GLU A 280 -6.12 5.59 -11.07
N ALA A 281 -6.23 6.90 -11.30
CA ALA A 281 -5.10 7.78 -11.55
C ALA A 281 -4.14 7.85 -10.34
N ALA A 282 -4.67 7.93 -9.12
CA ALA A 282 -3.87 7.91 -7.91
C ALA A 282 -3.06 6.62 -7.79
N LEU A 283 -3.67 5.45 -8.01
CA LEU A 283 -2.98 4.16 -7.92
C LEU A 283 -1.95 3.94 -9.03
N GLN A 284 -2.18 4.48 -10.24
CA GLN A 284 -1.21 4.44 -11.34
C GLN A 284 0.01 5.32 -11.07
N SER A 285 -0.14 6.33 -10.22
CA SER A 285 0.95 7.25 -9.84
C SER A 285 1.83 6.70 -8.70
N CYS A 286 1.53 5.52 -8.15
CA CYS A 286 2.40 4.87 -7.17
C CYS A 286 3.72 4.45 -7.83
N ASN A 287 4.84 4.87 -7.20
CA ASN A 287 6.18 4.49 -7.61
C ASN A 287 6.89 3.83 -6.43
N PHE A 288 7.08 2.53 -6.52
CA PHE A 288 7.67 1.71 -5.45
C PHE A 288 9.20 1.65 -5.50
N GLY A 289 9.84 2.66 -6.08
CA GLY A 289 11.29 2.74 -6.13
C GLY A 289 11.90 1.46 -6.72
N GLN A 290 11.70 1.22 -8.01
CA GLN A 290 12.49 0.19 -8.67
C GLN A 290 13.95 0.57 -8.50
N LYS A 291 14.71 -0.22 -7.73
CA LYS A 291 16.17 -0.20 -7.82
C LYS A 291 16.45 -0.49 -9.29
N GLU A 292 16.89 0.52 -10.04
CA GLU A 292 17.51 0.27 -11.33
C GLU A 292 18.60 -0.77 -11.04
N GLN A 293 18.39 -1.96 -11.55
CA GLN A 293 19.41 -3.02 -11.52
C GLN A 293 20.47 -2.60 -12.52
N GLU A 294 21.50 -1.88 -12.04
CA GLU A 294 22.80 -1.84 -12.71
C GLU A 294 23.52 -3.18 -12.59
#